data_2bf622bc3dd4d135ac6fa93be503ea1c
#
_entry.id   2bf622bc3dd4d135ac6fa93be503ea1c
#
_cell.length_a   1.000
_cell.length_b   1.000
_cell.length_c   1.000
_cell.angle_alpha   90.00
_cell.angle_beta   90.00
_cell.angle_gamma   90.00
#
_symmetry.space_group_name_H-M   'P 1'
#
loop_
_entity.id
_entity.type
_entity.pdbx_description
1 polymer ?
#
loop_
_entity_poly.entity_id
_entity_poly.type
_entity_poly.pdbx_seq_one_letter_code
_entity_poly.pdbx_strand_id
1 'polypeptide(L)'
;MKKQIKRYIGIIALVVLINISACDREPIAPPMPKIEQISITDLKELYKGETIAIDSGIYIQGIVTLTPEKNNIPDFIGYMQDETGGITLTVDGTNNLAEGSEIKILCDGIELSEYNGLLQFGNIDLGTQSELISLVGEPATSVSVTMEEILNGEHIARLVSISNVEFLQKGTFSGGQTITDCTSDLEVYTRADATFSGDVLPEGNGTFVGVVSTFNGPQLILRDPVDLDMEGTRCSPFFEGIFQETFAALSDYDPITDLNNWLNPMEAGDREWIARTFDNNAYAQASAYNSTLESMISWLITPAVDLSSATSPIFSFETKTGYHNGATLDVMISTDYDGSALPWNFTWTDLNPALANGPTDDYSAEWLASGDIDLSSYNSTVYIAFKYTGSDGATKKTSTWLIDNVNIDESSK
;
A
#
# COMPACT_ATOMS: atom_id res chain seq x y z
N MET A 1 -45.55 -101.42 47.53
CA MET A 1 -45.24 -101.16 48.92
C MET A 1 -45.26 -99.63 49.21
N LYS A 2 -46.12 -99.32 50.17
CA LYS A 2 -46.12 -98.12 51.06
C LYS A 2 -45.81 -96.76 50.49
N LYS A 3 -46.85 -95.91 50.37
CA LYS A 3 -47.19 -94.82 51.32
C LYS A 3 -46.16 -93.76 51.43
N GLN A 4 -46.55 -92.50 51.16
CA GLN A 4 -47.20 -91.58 52.10
C GLN A 4 -47.72 -90.37 51.40
N ILE A 5 -48.87 -89.93 51.86
CA ILE A 5 -49.57 -88.63 51.62
C ILE A 5 -48.93 -87.61 52.54
N LYS A 6 -48.71 -86.40 52.07
CA LYS A 6 -48.84 -85.20 52.94
C LYS A 6 -49.36 -83.99 52.19
N ARG A 7 -50.41 -83.46 52.80
CA ARG A 7 -51.12 -82.24 52.54
C ARG A 7 -50.21 -81.05 52.85
N TYR A 8 -50.27 -79.96 52.13
CA TYR A 8 -50.14 -78.61 52.59
C TYR A 8 -50.93 -77.67 51.73
N ILE A 9 -51.92 -77.11 52.27
CA ILE A 9 -52.47 -75.78 52.59
C ILE A 9 -51.94 -74.68 51.67
N GLY A 10 -52.94 -74.05 51.00
CA GLY A 10 -52.71 -72.90 50.15
C GLY A 10 -52.32 -71.58 50.87
N ILE A 11 -51.53 -70.78 50.22
CA ILE A 11 -51.41 -69.33 50.45
C ILE A 11 -51.66 -68.69 49.11
N ILE A 12 -52.75 -67.96 48.96
CA ILE A 12 -53.03 -67.09 47.83
C ILE A 12 -52.15 -65.81 48.10
N ALA A 13 -51.06 -65.69 47.36
CA ALA A 13 -50.31 -64.46 47.31
C ALA A 13 -50.93 -63.54 46.22
N LEU A 14 -51.58 -62.52 46.66
CA LEU A 14 -52.09 -61.38 45.84
C LEU A 14 -50.87 -60.62 45.27
N VAL A 15 -50.53 -60.83 44.00
CA VAL A 15 -49.52 -60.03 43.32
C VAL A 15 -50.17 -58.74 42.90
N VAL A 16 -49.87 -57.65 43.67
CA VAL A 16 -50.18 -56.29 43.27
C VAL A 16 -49.16 -55.90 42.20
N LEU A 17 -49.58 -55.81 40.94
CA LEU A 17 -48.82 -55.19 39.86
C LEU A 17 -48.79 -53.69 40.06
N ILE A 18 -47.66 -53.22 40.61
CA ILE A 18 -47.35 -51.80 40.61
C ILE A 18 -46.83 -51.46 39.19
N ASN A 19 -47.67 -50.79 38.39
CA ASN A 19 -47.26 -50.17 37.14
C ASN A 19 -46.41 -48.95 37.53
N ILE A 20 -45.07 -49.09 37.48
CA ILE A 20 -44.13 -47.96 37.50
C ILE A 20 -44.19 -47.39 36.10
N SER A 21 -44.99 -46.36 35.86
CA SER A 21 -44.84 -45.49 34.70
C SER A 21 -43.45 -44.79 34.84
N ALA A 22 -42.44 -45.36 34.23
CA ALA A 22 -41.20 -44.66 33.96
C ALA A 22 -41.57 -43.49 33.02
N CYS A 23 -41.64 -42.28 33.53
CA CYS A 23 -41.54 -41.10 32.68
C CYS A 23 -40.17 -41.19 32.03
N ASP A 24 -40.10 -41.64 30.81
CA ASP A 24 -38.98 -41.39 29.90
C ASP A 24 -38.91 -39.83 29.74
N ARG A 25 -38.17 -39.18 30.63
CA ARG A 25 -37.69 -37.85 30.30
C ARG A 25 -36.67 -38.04 29.17
N GLU A 26 -37.06 -37.68 27.97
CA GLU A 26 -36.08 -37.48 26.90
C GLU A 26 -34.98 -36.60 27.49
N PRO A 27 -33.70 -36.93 27.29
CA PRO A 27 -32.61 -36.08 27.72
C PRO A 27 -32.83 -34.72 27.06
N ILE A 28 -33.02 -33.67 27.87
CA ILE A 28 -33.07 -32.30 27.38
C ILE A 28 -31.71 -32.10 26.70
N ALA A 29 -31.73 -32.03 25.37
CA ALA A 29 -30.52 -31.68 24.62
C ALA A 29 -29.93 -30.40 25.24
N PRO A 30 -28.62 -30.34 25.49
CA PRO A 30 -28.02 -29.12 25.99
C PRO A 30 -28.42 -27.97 25.06
N PRO A 31 -28.74 -26.79 25.59
CA PRO A 31 -29.06 -25.65 24.74
C PRO A 31 -27.95 -25.50 23.73
N MET A 32 -28.28 -25.38 22.45
CA MET A 32 -27.29 -25.09 21.41
C MET A 32 -26.55 -23.84 21.81
N PRO A 33 -25.21 -23.79 21.69
CA PRO A 33 -24.45 -22.60 22.00
C PRO A 33 -25.04 -21.45 21.17
N LYS A 34 -25.34 -20.34 21.83
CA LYS A 34 -25.83 -19.13 21.17
C LYS A 34 -24.69 -18.58 20.35
N ILE A 35 -24.83 -18.60 19.02
CA ILE A 35 -23.87 -17.95 18.12
C ILE A 35 -24.20 -16.47 18.14
N GLU A 36 -23.20 -15.62 18.45
CA GLU A 36 -23.35 -14.17 18.59
C GLU A 36 -22.74 -13.44 17.38
N GLN A 37 -23.43 -12.41 16.90
CA GLN A 37 -22.87 -11.50 15.90
C GLN A 37 -21.93 -10.52 16.56
N ILE A 38 -20.75 -10.35 15.99
CA ILE A 38 -19.84 -9.25 16.32
C ILE A 38 -19.62 -8.39 15.07
N SER A 39 -19.22 -7.14 15.30
CA SER A 39 -18.85 -6.25 14.20
C SER A 39 -17.50 -6.61 13.62
N ILE A 40 -17.23 -6.15 12.39
CA ILE A 40 -15.89 -6.30 11.77
C ILE A 40 -14.83 -5.55 12.59
N THR A 41 -15.16 -4.39 13.16
CA THR A 41 -14.23 -3.68 14.04
C THR A 41 -13.91 -4.48 15.30
N ASP A 42 -14.92 -5.06 15.98
CA ASP A 42 -14.68 -5.90 17.15
C ASP A 42 -13.84 -7.16 16.79
N LEU A 43 -14.08 -7.76 15.62
CA LEU A 43 -13.24 -8.86 15.13
C LEU A 43 -11.78 -8.43 14.97
N LYS A 44 -11.54 -7.28 14.32
CA LYS A 44 -10.18 -6.74 14.12
C LYS A 44 -9.48 -6.44 15.43
N GLU A 45 -10.21 -6.01 16.46
CA GLU A 45 -9.66 -5.74 17.79
C GLU A 45 -9.15 -6.99 18.52
N LEU A 46 -9.54 -8.20 18.09
CA LEU A 46 -9.01 -9.45 18.64
C LEU A 46 -7.53 -9.67 18.24
N TYR A 47 -7.08 -9.12 17.10
CA TYR A 47 -5.69 -9.18 16.68
C TYR A 47 -4.81 -8.29 17.58
N LYS A 48 -3.72 -8.86 18.11
CA LYS A 48 -2.78 -8.17 19.00
C LYS A 48 -1.33 -8.26 18.50
N GLY A 49 -1.14 -8.38 17.18
CA GLY A 49 0.18 -8.47 16.55
C GLY A 49 0.69 -9.90 16.33
N GLU A 50 -0.10 -10.92 16.68
CA GLU A 50 0.22 -12.33 16.42
C GLU A 50 -0.97 -13.03 15.80
N THR A 51 -0.73 -13.96 14.87
CA THR A 51 -1.79 -14.77 14.24
C THR A 51 -2.56 -15.55 15.31
N ILE A 52 -3.88 -15.43 15.28
CA ILE A 52 -4.79 -16.12 16.19
C ILE A 52 -5.85 -16.88 15.40
N ALA A 53 -6.27 -18.05 15.93
CA ALA A 53 -7.49 -18.70 15.50
C ALA A 53 -8.65 -18.17 16.34
N ILE A 54 -9.77 -17.84 15.70
CA ILE A 54 -10.95 -17.32 16.38
C ILE A 54 -11.73 -18.46 17.05
N ASP A 55 -12.14 -18.21 18.29
CA ASP A 55 -12.95 -19.17 19.04
C ASP A 55 -14.37 -19.35 18.45
N SER A 56 -14.98 -20.49 18.74
CA SER A 56 -16.35 -20.80 18.31
C SER A 56 -17.41 -19.91 18.99
N GLY A 57 -18.56 -19.82 18.35
CA GLY A 57 -19.74 -19.15 18.90
C GLY A 57 -19.92 -17.70 18.48
N ILE A 58 -19.12 -17.19 17.53
CA ILE A 58 -19.31 -15.86 16.94
C ILE A 58 -19.40 -15.95 15.41
N TYR A 59 -20.02 -14.92 14.82
CA TYR A 59 -20.03 -14.71 13.39
C TYR A 59 -19.95 -13.22 13.07
N ILE A 60 -19.47 -12.91 11.85
CA ILE A 60 -19.57 -11.58 11.25
C ILE A 60 -20.58 -11.62 10.09
N GLN A 61 -21.15 -10.48 9.77
CA GLN A 61 -22.07 -10.31 8.64
C GLN A 61 -21.81 -8.98 7.97
N GLY A 62 -21.78 -8.97 6.64
CA GLY A 62 -21.49 -7.76 5.89
C GLY A 62 -21.68 -7.94 4.40
N ILE A 63 -21.36 -6.89 3.65
CA ILE A 63 -21.51 -6.83 2.19
C ILE A 63 -20.15 -7.06 1.53
N VAL A 64 -20.11 -7.94 0.53
CA VAL A 64 -18.92 -8.18 -0.30
C VAL A 64 -18.69 -6.98 -1.19
N THR A 65 -17.49 -6.39 -1.11
CA THR A 65 -17.16 -5.13 -1.79
C THR A 65 -16.20 -5.29 -2.96
N LEU A 66 -15.37 -6.32 -2.96
CA LEU A 66 -14.43 -6.62 -4.04
C LEU A 66 -14.20 -8.12 -4.14
N THR A 67 -14.24 -8.63 -5.38
CA THR A 67 -14.00 -10.04 -5.70
C THR A 67 -12.98 -10.18 -6.84
N PRO A 68 -12.46 -11.38 -7.13
CA PRO A 68 -11.52 -11.59 -8.23
C PRO A 68 -12.15 -11.55 -9.63
N GLU A 69 -13.42 -11.20 -9.78
CA GLU A 69 -14.13 -11.22 -11.08
C GLU A 69 -13.40 -10.47 -12.20
N LYS A 70 -12.75 -9.37 -11.88
CA LYS A 70 -11.96 -8.56 -12.82
C LYS A 70 -10.46 -8.88 -12.82
N ASN A 71 -10.02 -9.90 -12.09
CA ASN A 71 -8.62 -10.31 -11.91
C ASN A 71 -7.72 -9.23 -11.25
N ASN A 72 -8.30 -8.17 -10.67
CA ASN A 72 -7.50 -7.13 -10.02
C ASN A 72 -7.05 -7.51 -8.59
N ILE A 73 -7.49 -8.63 -8.07
CA ILE A 73 -6.98 -9.27 -6.85
C ILE A 73 -6.76 -10.77 -7.12
N PRO A 74 -5.95 -11.47 -6.30
CA PRO A 74 -5.80 -12.93 -6.38
C PRO A 74 -7.13 -13.67 -6.26
N ASP A 75 -7.26 -14.82 -6.92
CA ASP A 75 -8.48 -15.61 -7.02
C ASP A 75 -9.02 -16.19 -5.69
N PHE A 76 -8.20 -16.17 -4.65
CA PHE A 76 -8.55 -16.59 -3.29
C PHE A 76 -8.80 -15.41 -2.33
N ILE A 77 -8.70 -14.16 -2.79
CA ILE A 77 -8.91 -12.95 -1.97
C ILE A 77 -10.31 -12.39 -2.23
N GLY A 78 -10.88 -11.77 -1.21
CA GLY A 78 -12.08 -10.93 -1.29
C GLY A 78 -12.08 -9.87 -0.23
N TYR A 79 -12.97 -8.90 -0.35
CA TYR A 79 -13.16 -7.85 0.65
C TYR A 79 -14.63 -7.79 1.05
N MET A 80 -14.86 -7.55 2.31
CA MET A 80 -16.19 -7.41 2.90
C MET A 80 -16.20 -6.26 3.88
N GLN A 81 -17.34 -5.58 4.00
CA GLN A 81 -17.53 -4.51 4.98
C GLN A 81 -18.88 -4.60 5.67
N ASP A 82 -18.94 -4.06 6.87
CA ASP A 82 -20.16 -3.70 7.60
C ASP A 82 -20.20 -2.20 7.88
N GLU A 83 -21.13 -1.73 8.71
CA GLU A 83 -21.23 -0.32 9.10
C GLU A 83 -19.98 0.17 9.86
N THR A 84 -19.26 -0.72 10.54
CA THR A 84 -18.15 -0.39 11.43
C THR A 84 -16.79 -0.41 10.75
N GLY A 85 -16.58 -1.31 9.78
CA GLY A 85 -15.26 -1.49 9.16
C GLY A 85 -15.27 -2.41 7.95
N GLY A 86 -14.09 -2.62 7.39
CA GLY A 86 -13.83 -3.58 6.32
C GLY A 86 -12.80 -4.63 6.74
N ILE A 87 -12.83 -5.80 6.09
CA ILE A 87 -11.88 -6.89 6.31
C ILE A 87 -11.55 -7.59 5.00
N THR A 88 -10.29 -8.00 4.86
CA THR A 88 -9.85 -8.85 3.76
C THR A 88 -10.14 -10.31 4.09
N LEU A 89 -10.77 -11.00 3.16
CA LEU A 89 -11.06 -12.43 3.26
C LEU A 89 -10.03 -13.22 2.45
N THR A 90 -9.49 -14.29 3.02
CA THR A 90 -8.77 -15.32 2.27
C THR A 90 -9.55 -16.63 2.36
N VAL A 91 -9.87 -17.21 1.20
CA VAL A 91 -10.70 -18.42 1.12
C VAL A 91 -9.85 -19.64 0.77
N ASP A 92 -10.29 -20.80 1.22
CA ASP A 92 -9.72 -22.08 0.78
C ASP A 92 -10.22 -22.40 -0.64
N GLY A 93 -9.32 -22.31 -1.61
CA GLY A 93 -9.63 -22.47 -3.03
C GLY A 93 -9.96 -21.15 -3.73
N THR A 94 -10.94 -21.18 -4.63
CA THR A 94 -11.34 -20.02 -5.42
C THR A 94 -12.48 -19.25 -4.76
N ASN A 95 -12.34 -17.93 -4.65
CA ASN A 95 -13.41 -17.06 -4.17
C ASN A 95 -14.48 -16.88 -5.25
N ASN A 96 -15.67 -17.41 -4.99
CA ASN A 96 -16.85 -17.33 -5.85
C ASN A 96 -17.97 -16.45 -5.27
N LEU A 97 -17.65 -15.62 -4.31
CA LEU A 97 -18.57 -14.61 -3.78
C LEU A 97 -18.94 -13.60 -4.88
N ALA A 98 -20.12 -13.04 -4.80
CA ALA A 98 -20.56 -11.99 -5.72
C ALA A 98 -20.51 -10.63 -5.03
N GLU A 99 -20.00 -9.61 -5.71
CA GLU A 99 -20.04 -8.23 -5.21
C GLU A 99 -21.46 -7.75 -4.94
N GLY A 100 -21.64 -7.00 -3.86
CA GLY A 100 -22.93 -6.51 -3.40
C GLY A 100 -23.77 -7.56 -2.67
N SER A 101 -23.35 -8.83 -2.60
CA SER A 101 -24.05 -9.82 -1.78
C SER A 101 -23.78 -9.60 -0.29
N GLU A 102 -24.80 -9.78 0.52
CA GLU A 102 -24.67 -9.83 1.96
C GLU A 102 -24.42 -11.28 2.40
N ILE A 103 -23.34 -11.48 3.13
CA ILE A 103 -22.92 -12.78 3.62
C ILE A 103 -22.70 -12.78 5.12
N LYS A 104 -22.88 -13.94 5.71
CA LYS A 104 -22.52 -14.24 7.10
C LYS A 104 -21.40 -15.25 7.11
N ILE A 105 -20.38 -15.03 7.92
CA ILE A 105 -19.25 -15.94 8.08
C ILE A 105 -19.17 -16.39 9.54
N LEU A 106 -19.25 -17.71 9.75
CA LEU A 106 -19.01 -18.33 11.05
C LEU A 106 -17.51 -18.33 11.33
N CYS A 107 -17.09 -17.73 12.42
CA CYS A 107 -15.67 -17.44 12.68
C CYS A 107 -14.89 -18.63 13.27
N ASP A 108 -15.56 -19.74 13.61
CA ASP A 108 -14.96 -20.88 14.29
C ASP A 108 -13.75 -21.46 13.55
N GLY A 109 -12.57 -21.35 14.19
CA GLY A 109 -11.30 -21.85 13.67
C GLY A 109 -10.69 -21.04 12.53
N ILE A 110 -11.32 -19.93 12.10
CA ILE A 110 -10.76 -19.04 11.08
C ILE A 110 -9.59 -18.27 11.69
N GLU A 111 -8.51 -18.11 10.92
CA GLU A 111 -7.32 -17.38 11.35
C GLU A 111 -7.43 -15.88 11.07
N LEU A 112 -7.05 -15.07 12.05
CA LEU A 112 -6.83 -13.63 11.89
C LEU A 112 -5.32 -13.38 11.91
N SER A 113 -4.78 -12.92 10.78
CA SER A 113 -3.35 -12.72 10.56
C SER A 113 -3.08 -11.44 9.78
N GLU A 114 -1.84 -11.00 9.73
CA GLU A 114 -1.43 -9.81 9.00
C GLU A 114 -0.38 -10.14 7.93
N TYR A 115 -0.55 -9.54 6.76
CA TYR A 115 0.42 -9.62 5.67
C TYR A 115 0.70 -8.21 5.11
N ASN A 116 1.94 -7.73 5.25
CA ASN A 116 2.38 -6.39 4.82
C ASN A 116 1.46 -5.25 5.29
N GLY A 117 1.04 -5.28 6.55
CA GLY A 117 0.14 -4.31 7.16
C GLY A 117 -1.35 -4.55 6.91
N LEU A 118 -1.72 -5.48 6.03
CA LEU A 118 -3.11 -5.82 5.73
C LEU A 118 -3.59 -6.97 6.62
N LEU A 119 -4.56 -6.69 7.47
CA LEU A 119 -5.20 -7.72 8.29
C LEU A 119 -6.09 -8.61 7.43
N GLN A 120 -5.87 -9.92 7.52
CA GLN A 120 -6.56 -10.95 6.75
C GLN A 120 -7.32 -11.89 7.67
N PHE A 121 -8.56 -12.18 7.31
CA PHE A 121 -9.41 -13.17 7.93
C PHE A 121 -9.46 -14.39 7.00
N GLY A 122 -8.76 -15.46 7.35
CA GLY A 122 -8.23 -16.41 6.40
C GLY A 122 -8.51 -17.90 6.66
N ASN A 123 -8.26 -18.68 5.61
CA ASN A 123 -8.57 -20.11 5.53
C ASN A 123 -10.08 -20.41 5.61
N ILE A 124 -10.90 -19.56 5.00
CA ILE A 124 -12.37 -19.68 5.03
C ILE A 124 -12.81 -20.76 4.05
N ASP A 125 -13.45 -21.81 4.54
CA ASP A 125 -14.22 -22.73 3.71
C ASP A 125 -15.62 -22.14 3.45
N LEU A 126 -15.78 -21.53 2.27
CA LEU A 126 -17.05 -20.91 1.88
C LEU A 126 -18.23 -21.90 1.87
N GLY A 127 -17.97 -23.20 1.66
CA GLY A 127 -19.01 -24.22 1.62
C GLY A 127 -19.60 -24.55 2.98
N THR A 128 -18.84 -24.38 4.05
CA THR A 128 -19.25 -24.78 5.41
C THR A 128 -19.32 -23.62 6.39
N GLN A 129 -18.55 -22.54 6.17
CA GLN A 129 -18.44 -21.42 7.10
C GLN A 129 -19.16 -20.15 6.61
N SER A 130 -19.64 -20.11 5.35
CA SER A 130 -20.40 -18.96 4.86
C SER A 130 -21.85 -19.27 4.60
N GLU A 131 -22.70 -18.25 4.77
CA GLU A 131 -24.13 -18.28 4.47
C GLU A 131 -24.47 -17.03 3.66
N LEU A 132 -25.03 -17.22 2.46
CA LEU A 132 -25.57 -16.12 1.66
C LEU A 132 -26.88 -15.64 2.28
N ILE A 133 -26.93 -14.40 2.74
CA ILE A 133 -28.13 -13.79 3.34
C ILE A 133 -29.00 -13.19 2.25
N SER A 134 -28.38 -12.38 1.38
CA SER A 134 -29.10 -11.78 0.24
C SER A 134 -28.16 -11.50 -0.93
N LEU A 135 -28.69 -11.59 -2.15
CA LEU A 135 -28.08 -10.99 -3.33
C LEU A 135 -28.61 -9.58 -3.43
N VAL A 136 -27.75 -8.60 -3.17
CA VAL A 136 -28.10 -7.19 -3.36
C VAL A 136 -27.94 -6.86 -4.83
N GLY A 137 -29.03 -6.41 -5.49
CA GLY A 137 -29.02 -6.03 -6.91
C GLY A 137 -28.31 -4.70 -7.18
N GLU A 138 -27.89 -4.00 -6.13
CA GLU A 138 -27.19 -2.70 -6.20
C GLU A 138 -25.75 -2.89 -5.68
N PRO A 139 -24.78 -2.15 -6.23
CA PRO A 139 -23.40 -2.16 -5.74
C PRO A 139 -23.32 -1.80 -4.26
N ALA A 140 -22.31 -2.34 -3.56
CA ALA A 140 -22.04 -1.96 -2.19
C ALA A 140 -21.85 -0.44 -2.08
N THR A 141 -22.44 0.19 -1.05
CA THR A 141 -22.31 1.64 -0.84
C THR A 141 -20.91 1.99 -0.34
N SER A 142 -20.24 2.91 -1.04
CA SER A 142 -18.96 3.47 -0.62
C SER A 142 -19.14 4.48 0.51
N VAL A 143 -18.10 4.60 1.35
CA VAL A 143 -17.99 5.64 2.38
C VAL A 143 -17.24 6.82 1.77
N SER A 144 -17.79 8.05 1.87
CA SER A 144 -17.08 9.25 1.42
C SER A 144 -15.98 9.61 2.43
N VAL A 145 -14.75 9.72 1.94
CA VAL A 145 -13.55 9.95 2.75
C VAL A 145 -12.63 10.97 2.08
N THR A 146 -11.69 11.51 2.84
CA THR A 146 -10.59 12.33 2.34
C THR A 146 -9.36 11.48 2.05
N MET A 147 -8.45 11.98 1.21
CA MET A 147 -7.16 11.33 0.97
C MET A 147 -6.32 11.29 2.26
N GLU A 148 -6.36 12.35 3.08
CA GLU A 148 -5.65 12.42 4.35
C GLU A 148 -6.07 11.30 5.32
N GLU A 149 -7.38 10.98 5.42
CA GLU A 149 -7.84 9.85 6.27
C GLU A 149 -7.23 8.52 5.81
N ILE A 150 -7.13 8.29 4.49
CA ILE A 150 -6.51 7.07 3.96
C ILE A 150 -5.00 7.05 4.24
N LEU A 151 -4.30 8.16 4.02
CA LEU A 151 -2.87 8.27 4.29
C LEU A 151 -2.53 8.10 5.77
N ASN A 152 -3.45 8.46 6.67
CA ASN A 152 -3.35 8.18 8.11
C ASN A 152 -3.64 6.71 8.47
N GLY A 153 -3.90 5.84 7.50
CA GLY A 153 -4.17 4.41 7.72
C GLY A 153 -5.61 4.10 8.13
N GLU A 154 -6.54 5.04 7.93
CA GLU A 154 -7.96 4.82 8.18
C GLU A 154 -8.62 4.08 7.01
N HIS A 155 -9.79 3.53 7.24
CA HIS A 155 -10.64 2.87 6.23
C HIS A 155 -10.05 1.62 5.55
N ILE A 156 -8.97 1.04 6.06
CA ILE A 156 -8.36 -0.18 5.49
C ILE A 156 -9.40 -1.29 5.30
N ALA A 157 -9.40 -1.88 4.10
CA ALA A 157 -10.32 -2.90 3.60
C ALA A 157 -11.77 -2.42 3.36
N ARG A 158 -12.05 -1.12 3.42
CA ARG A 158 -13.37 -0.54 3.09
C ARG A 158 -13.45 -0.07 1.65
N LEU A 159 -14.65 -0.16 1.08
CA LEU A 159 -15.00 0.54 -0.15
C LEU A 159 -15.24 2.01 0.16
N VAL A 160 -14.47 2.87 -0.47
CA VAL A 160 -14.51 4.32 -0.24
C VAL A 160 -14.76 5.09 -1.54
N SER A 161 -15.19 6.33 -1.39
CA SER A 161 -15.32 7.30 -2.46
C SER A 161 -14.51 8.54 -2.09
N ILE A 162 -13.56 8.93 -2.95
CA ILE A 162 -12.74 10.13 -2.81
C ILE A 162 -13.11 11.06 -3.95
N SER A 163 -13.46 12.31 -3.62
CA SER A 163 -13.81 13.33 -4.62
C SER A 163 -12.67 14.30 -4.86
N ASN A 164 -12.70 14.98 -6.02
CA ASN A 164 -11.70 15.96 -6.45
C ASN A 164 -10.30 15.38 -6.62
N VAL A 165 -10.20 14.16 -7.10
CA VAL A 165 -8.93 13.51 -7.39
C VAL A 165 -8.71 13.38 -8.91
N GLU A 166 -7.45 13.25 -9.30
CA GLU A 166 -7.03 13.08 -10.69
C GLU A 166 -5.80 12.20 -10.78
N PHE A 167 -5.63 11.45 -11.87
CA PHE A 167 -4.38 10.73 -12.10
C PHE A 167 -3.26 11.72 -12.45
N LEU A 168 -2.08 11.55 -11.86
CA LEU A 168 -0.94 12.42 -12.14
C LEU A 168 -0.37 12.25 -13.55
N GLN A 169 -0.50 11.06 -14.11
CA GLN A 169 0.12 10.69 -15.38
C GLN A 169 -0.92 10.15 -16.36
N LYS A 170 -0.68 10.30 -17.65
CA LYS A 170 -1.37 9.58 -18.71
C LYS A 170 -0.86 8.14 -18.78
N GLY A 171 -1.66 7.24 -19.31
CA GLY A 171 -1.28 5.85 -19.48
C GLY A 171 -2.43 4.88 -19.43
N THR A 172 -2.18 3.68 -18.95
CA THR A 172 -3.16 2.62 -18.78
C THR A 172 -3.19 2.14 -17.33
N PHE A 173 -4.26 1.41 -16.97
CA PHE A 173 -4.41 0.83 -15.63
C PHE A 173 -3.46 -0.35 -15.37
N SER A 174 -2.16 -0.22 -15.54
CA SER A 174 -1.24 -1.34 -15.33
C SER A 174 -0.12 -0.98 -14.35
N GLY A 175 0.02 -1.76 -13.26
CA GLY A 175 0.99 -1.50 -12.20
C GLY A 175 0.53 -0.43 -11.22
N GLY A 176 1.47 0.28 -10.61
CA GLY A 176 1.20 1.42 -9.75
C GLY A 176 0.93 2.69 -10.55
N GLN A 177 -0.17 3.35 -10.26
CA GLN A 177 -0.50 4.70 -10.71
C GLN A 177 -0.65 5.58 -9.49
N THR A 178 -0.54 6.89 -9.67
CA THR A 178 -0.74 7.85 -8.59
C THR A 178 -1.94 8.73 -8.90
N ILE A 179 -2.85 8.87 -7.94
CA ILE A 179 -3.87 9.92 -7.94
C ILE A 179 -3.49 10.99 -6.93
N THR A 180 -3.90 12.23 -7.22
CA THR A 180 -3.70 13.38 -6.34
C THR A 180 -5.00 14.12 -6.09
N ASP A 181 -5.16 14.70 -4.90
CA ASP A 181 -6.17 15.71 -4.58
C ASP A 181 -5.63 17.14 -4.72
N CYS A 182 -4.45 17.29 -5.36
CA CYS A 182 -3.67 18.53 -5.53
C CYS A 182 -2.92 19.00 -4.28
N THR A 183 -2.98 18.24 -3.21
CA THR A 183 -2.23 18.51 -1.97
C THR A 183 -1.46 17.28 -1.48
N SER A 184 -1.97 16.11 -1.80
CA SER A 184 -1.41 14.82 -1.38
C SER A 184 -1.58 13.80 -2.49
N ASP A 185 -0.74 12.78 -2.49
CA ASP A 185 -0.69 11.73 -3.48
C ASP A 185 -0.99 10.37 -2.84
N LEU A 186 -1.66 9.50 -3.61
CA LEU A 186 -2.02 8.15 -3.16
C LEU A 186 -1.85 7.15 -4.29
N GLU A 187 -1.25 6.00 -3.99
CA GLU A 187 -1.09 4.92 -4.96
C GLU A 187 -2.42 4.24 -5.28
N VAL A 188 -2.63 3.96 -6.57
CA VAL A 188 -3.66 3.05 -7.09
C VAL A 188 -2.95 1.89 -7.75
N TYR A 189 -3.16 0.67 -7.26
CA TYR A 189 -2.52 -0.50 -7.84
C TYR A 189 -3.49 -1.33 -8.66
N THR A 190 -3.08 -1.63 -9.91
CA THR A 190 -3.80 -2.51 -10.84
C THR A 190 -2.90 -3.65 -11.29
N ARG A 191 -3.37 -4.89 -11.11
CA ARG A 191 -2.62 -6.08 -11.57
C ARG A 191 -2.53 -6.11 -13.10
N ALA A 192 -1.42 -6.61 -13.62
CA ALA A 192 -1.20 -6.72 -15.07
C ALA A 192 -2.21 -7.66 -15.76
N ASP A 193 -2.77 -8.62 -15.05
CA ASP A 193 -3.81 -9.55 -15.52
C ASP A 193 -5.24 -9.09 -15.25
N ALA A 194 -5.44 -7.89 -14.67
CA ALA A 194 -6.77 -7.29 -14.55
C ALA A 194 -7.39 -7.10 -15.94
N THR A 195 -8.69 -7.39 -16.07
CA THR A 195 -9.41 -7.35 -17.35
C THR A 195 -9.38 -5.98 -18.03
N PHE A 196 -9.13 -4.93 -17.27
CA PHE A 196 -9.07 -3.53 -17.70
C PHE A 196 -7.65 -2.93 -17.63
N SER A 197 -6.60 -3.72 -17.40
CA SER A 197 -5.23 -3.21 -17.25
C SER A 197 -4.72 -2.45 -18.47
N GLY A 198 -5.27 -2.74 -19.67
CA GLY A 198 -4.93 -2.06 -20.93
C GLY A 198 -5.80 -0.83 -21.26
N ASP A 199 -6.82 -0.55 -20.46
CA ASP A 199 -7.71 0.60 -20.68
C ASP A 199 -6.98 1.90 -20.30
N VAL A 200 -7.31 2.99 -20.98
CA VAL A 200 -6.68 4.29 -20.80
C VAL A 200 -7.18 4.93 -19.50
N LEU A 201 -6.27 5.52 -18.75
CA LEU A 201 -6.60 6.29 -17.54
C LEU A 201 -7.45 7.52 -17.88
N PRO A 202 -8.43 7.89 -17.03
CA PRO A 202 -9.16 9.15 -17.17
C PRO A 202 -8.20 10.35 -17.13
N GLU A 203 -8.46 11.34 -17.99
CA GLU A 203 -7.66 12.56 -18.07
C GLU A 203 -8.22 13.74 -17.27
N GLY A 204 -9.37 13.60 -16.63
CA GLY A 204 -10.04 14.65 -15.86
C GLY A 204 -9.86 14.52 -14.36
N ASN A 205 -10.38 15.50 -13.62
CA ASN A 205 -10.56 15.45 -12.18
C ASN A 205 -11.97 14.93 -11.85
N GLY A 206 -12.14 14.29 -10.70
CA GLY A 206 -13.47 13.81 -10.31
C GLY A 206 -13.50 12.91 -9.10
N THR A 207 -14.29 11.84 -9.18
CA THR A 207 -14.50 10.91 -8.08
C THR A 207 -13.89 9.54 -8.40
N PHE A 208 -13.14 9.02 -7.47
CA PHE A 208 -12.61 7.65 -7.48
C PHE A 208 -13.33 6.81 -6.44
N VAL A 209 -13.90 5.66 -6.84
CA VAL A 209 -14.44 4.67 -5.91
C VAL A 209 -13.57 3.41 -5.99
N GLY A 210 -13.10 2.95 -4.83
CA GLY A 210 -12.25 1.76 -4.73
C GLY A 210 -12.11 1.26 -3.31
N VAL A 211 -11.39 0.15 -3.14
CA VAL A 211 -11.14 -0.44 -1.83
C VAL A 211 -9.79 0.02 -1.31
N VAL A 212 -9.75 0.53 -0.07
CA VAL A 212 -8.49 0.88 0.60
C VAL A 212 -7.76 -0.40 0.98
N SER A 213 -6.52 -0.52 0.55
CA SER A 213 -5.62 -1.61 0.90
C SER A 213 -4.31 -1.06 1.45
N THR A 214 -3.40 -1.94 1.82
CA THR A 214 -2.04 -1.57 2.20
C THR A 214 -1.05 -2.64 1.76
N PHE A 215 0.07 -2.19 1.23
CA PHE A 215 1.23 -3.02 0.90
C PHE A 215 2.49 -2.16 1.10
N ASN A 216 3.05 -2.21 2.31
CA ASN A 216 4.11 -1.29 2.77
C ASN A 216 3.70 0.19 2.78
N GLY A 217 2.41 0.49 2.73
CA GLY A 217 1.82 1.82 2.70
C GLY A 217 0.39 1.77 2.19
N PRO A 218 -0.43 2.80 2.44
CA PRO A 218 -1.80 2.86 1.93
C PRO A 218 -1.84 2.88 0.41
N GLN A 219 -2.78 2.13 -0.17
CA GLN A 219 -3.06 2.11 -1.60
C GLN A 219 -4.55 1.87 -1.86
N LEU A 220 -5.00 2.21 -3.06
CA LEU A 220 -6.35 1.91 -3.54
C LEU A 220 -6.32 0.75 -4.54
N ILE A 221 -7.34 -0.08 -4.48
CA ILE A 221 -7.62 -1.11 -5.48
C ILE A 221 -8.92 -0.72 -6.19
N LEU A 222 -8.84 -0.47 -7.50
CA LEU A 222 -10.00 -0.23 -8.35
C LEU A 222 -10.73 -1.55 -8.61
N ARG A 223 -12.06 -1.56 -8.50
CA ARG A 223 -12.88 -2.74 -8.80
C ARG A 223 -13.14 -2.86 -10.31
N ASP A 224 -13.61 -1.76 -10.90
CA ASP A 224 -13.95 -1.63 -12.31
C ASP A 224 -13.80 -0.15 -12.72
N PRO A 225 -13.32 0.18 -13.92
CA PRO A 225 -13.28 1.58 -14.40
C PRO A 225 -14.63 2.32 -14.41
N VAL A 226 -15.76 1.60 -14.39
CA VAL A 226 -17.10 2.26 -14.26
C VAL A 226 -17.29 2.93 -12.89
N ASP A 227 -16.48 2.62 -11.90
CA ASP A 227 -16.47 3.24 -10.58
C ASP A 227 -15.78 4.63 -10.56
N LEU A 228 -15.31 5.09 -11.72
CA LEU A 228 -14.65 6.40 -11.88
C LEU A 228 -15.57 7.38 -12.57
N ASP A 229 -15.70 8.58 -12.00
CA ASP A 229 -16.36 9.73 -12.59
C ASP A 229 -15.36 10.90 -12.60
N MET A 230 -14.52 10.97 -13.64
CA MET A 230 -13.36 11.86 -13.74
C MET A 230 -13.37 12.66 -15.05
N GLU A 231 -14.44 13.43 -15.28
CA GLU A 231 -14.61 14.28 -16.46
C GLU A 231 -14.41 15.78 -16.16
N GLY A 232 -14.11 16.13 -14.90
CA GLY A 232 -13.96 17.51 -14.44
C GLY A 232 -12.65 18.16 -14.85
N THR A 233 -12.54 19.46 -14.57
CA THR A 233 -11.34 20.24 -14.85
C THR A 233 -10.25 19.87 -13.85
N ARG A 234 -9.06 19.56 -14.33
CA ARG A 234 -7.87 19.27 -13.52
C ARG A 234 -7.41 20.48 -12.71
N CYS A 235 -6.87 20.19 -11.54
CA CYS A 235 -6.18 21.18 -10.71
C CYS A 235 -4.73 21.39 -11.15
N SER A 236 -4.11 20.38 -11.74
CA SER A 236 -2.76 20.44 -12.28
C SER A 236 -2.75 20.00 -13.76
N PRO A 237 -1.96 20.62 -14.62
CA PRO A 237 -1.75 20.10 -15.96
C PRO A 237 -1.07 18.72 -15.88
N PHE A 238 -1.27 17.86 -16.88
CA PHE A 238 -0.44 16.67 -17.00
C PHE A 238 1.02 17.07 -17.14
N PHE A 239 1.87 16.30 -16.47
CA PHE A 239 3.26 16.32 -16.81
C PHE A 239 3.45 15.67 -18.19
N GLU A 240 3.87 16.44 -19.17
CA GLU A 240 4.07 15.97 -20.55
C GLU A 240 5.52 15.48 -20.80
N GLY A 241 6.38 15.52 -19.76
CA GLY A 241 7.78 15.11 -19.83
C GLY A 241 7.99 13.60 -19.62
N ILE A 242 9.26 13.20 -19.59
CA ILE A 242 9.68 11.80 -19.38
C ILE A 242 9.80 11.49 -17.90
N PHE A 243 10.33 12.44 -17.10
CA PHE A 243 10.52 12.29 -15.66
C PHE A 243 10.53 13.66 -14.98
N GLN A 244 9.90 13.78 -13.81
CA GLN A 244 9.96 14.98 -12.98
C GLN A 244 9.94 14.61 -11.49
N GLU A 245 10.74 15.35 -10.69
CA GLU A 245 10.69 15.34 -9.24
C GLU A 245 10.95 16.74 -8.69
N THR A 246 10.03 17.22 -7.87
CA THR A 246 10.09 18.53 -7.20
C THR A 246 10.23 18.42 -5.69
N PHE A 247 10.31 17.21 -5.17
CA PHE A 247 10.31 16.86 -3.73
C PHE A 247 9.13 17.42 -2.93
N ALA A 248 8.13 18.00 -3.58
CA ALA A 248 7.00 18.69 -2.95
C ALA A 248 6.12 17.77 -2.06
N ALA A 249 6.17 16.46 -2.29
CA ALA A 249 5.46 15.45 -1.47
C ALA A 249 6.13 15.21 -0.10
N LEU A 250 7.34 15.73 0.13
CA LEU A 250 8.11 15.49 1.35
C LEU A 250 8.02 16.68 2.32
N SER A 251 8.02 16.36 3.61
CA SER A 251 8.13 17.32 4.69
C SER A 251 9.58 17.52 5.15
N ASP A 252 9.81 18.50 6.02
CA ASP A 252 11.16 18.78 6.54
C ASP A 252 11.71 17.59 7.36
N TYR A 253 12.88 17.10 6.98
CA TYR A 253 13.58 15.92 7.51
C TYR A 253 13.02 14.56 7.10
N ASP A 254 12.07 14.47 6.18
CA ASP A 254 11.63 13.18 5.67
C ASP A 254 12.79 12.47 4.93
N PRO A 255 12.85 11.13 4.99
CA PRO A 255 13.75 10.35 4.15
C PRO A 255 13.40 10.53 2.66
N ILE A 256 14.40 10.74 1.80
CA ILE A 256 14.13 10.80 0.35
C ILE A 256 13.58 9.48 -0.18
N THR A 257 13.84 8.39 0.49
CA THR A 257 13.30 7.06 0.16
C THR A 257 11.79 6.91 0.39
N ASP A 258 11.14 7.91 0.97
CA ASP A 258 9.67 8.00 1.03
C ASP A 258 9.08 8.32 -0.37
N LEU A 259 9.88 8.85 -1.28
CA LEU A 259 9.55 8.94 -2.69
C LEU A 259 9.73 7.59 -3.39
N ASN A 260 8.76 7.25 -4.22
CA ASN A 260 8.72 5.94 -4.88
C ASN A 260 9.98 5.68 -5.74
N ASN A 261 10.67 4.57 -5.43
CA ASN A 261 11.84 4.07 -6.14
C ASN A 261 13.09 4.99 -6.14
N TRP A 262 13.13 6.08 -5.37
CA TRP A 262 14.36 6.79 -5.13
C TRP A 262 15.28 5.99 -4.23
N LEU A 263 16.59 6.02 -4.51
CA LEU A 263 17.59 5.31 -3.72
C LEU A 263 18.56 6.30 -3.09
N ASN A 264 18.95 6.03 -1.84
CA ASN A 264 19.76 6.95 -1.03
C ASN A 264 20.88 6.19 -0.26
N PRO A 265 21.74 5.40 -0.97
CA PRO A 265 22.78 4.63 -0.32
C PRO A 265 23.97 5.49 0.10
N MET A 266 24.58 5.13 1.24
CA MET A 266 25.83 5.69 1.72
C MET A 266 27.01 4.76 1.36
N GLU A 267 27.98 5.28 0.59
CA GLU A 267 29.26 4.61 0.31
C GLU A 267 30.22 4.77 1.48
N ALA A 268 30.19 5.92 2.15
CA ALA A 268 30.98 6.22 3.34
C ALA A 268 30.29 7.27 4.21
N GLY A 269 30.46 7.14 5.51
CA GLY A 269 29.96 8.14 6.46
C GLY A 269 28.72 7.71 7.22
N ASP A 270 27.97 8.70 7.74
CA ASP A 270 26.81 8.51 8.60
C ASP A 270 25.63 9.45 8.23
N ARG A 271 25.69 10.08 7.05
CA ARG A 271 24.66 11.01 6.59
C ARG A 271 24.25 10.72 5.17
N GLU A 272 22.98 10.53 5.01
CA GLU A 272 22.30 10.40 3.72
C GLU A 272 21.71 11.73 3.27
N TRP A 273 21.16 11.79 2.08
CA TRP A 273 20.33 12.89 1.62
C TRP A 273 19.02 12.91 2.40
N ILE A 274 18.52 14.09 2.73
CA ILE A 274 17.26 14.29 3.46
C ILE A 274 16.44 15.38 2.76
N ALA A 275 15.12 15.29 2.91
CA ALA A 275 14.24 16.37 2.50
C ALA A 275 14.37 17.56 3.45
N ARG A 276 14.34 18.76 2.91
CA ARG A 276 14.27 20.01 3.67
C ARG A 276 13.23 20.91 3.03
N THR A 277 12.59 21.71 3.87
CA THR A 277 11.63 22.71 3.41
C THR A 277 12.05 24.13 3.82
N PHE A 278 11.89 25.07 2.92
CA PHE A 278 12.08 26.48 3.18
C PHE A 278 11.19 27.32 2.27
N ASP A 279 10.43 28.26 2.83
CA ASP A 279 9.52 29.16 2.12
C ASP A 279 8.51 28.44 1.21
N ASN A 280 7.89 27.39 1.75
CA ASN A 280 6.96 26.48 1.05
C ASN A 280 7.57 25.73 -0.15
N ASN A 281 8.88 25.62 -0.24
CA ASN A 281 9.58 24.80 -1.21
C ASN A 281 10.28 23.63 -0.50
N ALA A 282 10.06 22.40 -0.97
CA ALA A 282 10.77 21.21 -0.53
C ALA A 282 11.88 20.87 -1.52
N TYR A 283 12.99 20.32 -1.05
CA TYR A 283 14.15 19.97 -1.85
C TYR A 283 15.00 18.90 -1.16
N ALA A 284 15.85 18.19 -1.91
CA ALA A 284 16.82 17.26 -1.34
C ALA A 284 18.09 18.00 -0.88
N GLN A 285 18.62 17.65 0.30
CA GLN A 285 19.81 18.24 0.89
C GLN A 285 20.82 17.19 1.34
N ALA A 286 22.11 17.42 1.07
CA ALA A 286 23.23 16.69 1.65
C ALA A 286 24.25 17.63 2.28
N SER A 287 24.85 17.23 3.41
CA SER A 287 25.92 17.94 4.08
C SER A 287 26.70 17.01 5.02
N ALA A 288 28.04 17.14 5.06
CA ALA A 288 28.88 16.47 6.04
C ALA A 288 28.92 17.19 7.39
N TYR A 289 28.29 18.36 7.53
CA TYR A 289 28.35 19.18 8.75
C TYR A 289 27.86 18.39 9.99
N ASN A 290 28.61 18.43 11.07
CA ASN A 290 28.39 17.70 12.33
C ASN A 290 28.45 16.16 12.23
N SER A 291 29.05 15.58 11.19
CA SER A 291 29.28 14.14 11.12
C SER A 291 30.49 13.70 11.93
N THR A 292 31.51 14.55 12.08
CA THR A 292 32.81 14.29 12.71
C THR A 292 33.69 13.26 11.98
N LEU A 293 33.26 12.77 10.82
CA LEU A 293 33.96 11.74 10.04
C LEU A 293 34.88 12.35 8.97
N GLU A 294 35.97 11.65 8.67
CA GLU A 294 36.94 12.06 7.63
C GLU A 294 36.44 11.83 6.21
N SER A 295 35.41 11.01 6.01
CA SER A 295 34.82 10.73 4.70
C SER A 295 33.32 10.63 4.81
N MET A 296 32.65 11.38 3.94
CA MET A 296 31.22 11.36 3.71
C MET A 296 30.97 11.23 2.22
N ILE A 297 30.39 10.13 1.80
CA ILE A 297 30.01 9.87 0.41
C ILE A 297 28.59 9.30 0.42
N SER A 298 27.63 10.08 -0.06
CA SER A 298 26.25 9.66 -0.16
C SER A 298 25.72 9.88 -1.58
N TRP A 299 24.86 8.97 -1.99
CA TRP A 299 24.27 8.94 -3.31
C TRP A 299 22.78 9.21 -3.22
N LEU A 300 22.27 10.04 -4.10
CA LEU A 300 20.84 10.18 -4.36
C LEU A 300 20.60 9.75 -5.79
N ILE A 301 19.78 8.70 -6.00
CA ILE A 301 19.64 8.09 -7.32
C ILE A 301 18.17 8.08 -7.70
N THR A 302 17.88 8.56 -8.91
CA THR A 302 16.52 8.58 -9.46
C THR A 302 15.94 7.16 -9.57
N PRO A 303 14.62 7.02 -9.65
CA PRO A 303 14.01 5.83 -10.24
C PRO A 303 14.61 5.50 -11.61
N ALA A 304 14.41 4.26 -12.06
CA ALA A 304 14.74 3.86 -13.42
C ALA A 304 13.92 4.68 -14.44
N VAL A 305 14.59 5.33 -15.38
CA VAL A 305 13.93 6.13 -16.42
C VAL A 305 14.14 5.44 -17.77
N ASP A 306 13.06 5.11 -18.45
CA ASP A 306 13.10 4.49 -19.79
C ASP A 306 13.17 5.57 -20.88
N LEU A 307 14.32 5.64 -21.56
CA LEU A 307 14.56 6.54 -22.71
C LEU A 307 14.45 5.82 -24.05
N SER A 308 14.00 4.57 -24.10
CA SER A 308 13.97 3.77 -25.33
C SER A 308 13.07 4.33 -26.43
N SER A 309 12.03 5.08 -26.06
CA SER A 309 11.11 5.76 -26.98
C SER A 309 11.36 7.26 -27.14
N ALA A 310 12.27 7.83 -26.35
CA ALA A 310 12.59 9.25 -26.39
C ALA A 310 13.40 9.60 -27.67
N THR A 311 13.10 10.75 -28.26
CA THR A 311 13.77 11.21 -29.50
C THR A 311 14.91 12.17 -29.22
N SER A 312 14.72 13.10 -28.31
CA SER A 312 15.68 14.15 -27.95
C SER A 312 15.54 14.48 -26.45
N PRO A 313 15.76 13.52 -25.55
CA PRO A 313 15.58 13.73 -24.13
C PRO A 313 16.64 14.70 -23.58
N ILE A 314 16.17 15.67 -22.81
CA ILE A 314 16.96 16.70 -22.13
C ILE A 314 16.78 16.54 -20.63
N PHE A 315 17.86 16.41 -19.90
CA PHE A 315 17.89 16.40 -18.44
C PHE A 315 18.22 17.79 -17.91
N SER A 316 17.50 18.23 -16.88
CA SER A 316 17.78 19.48 -16.17
C SER A 316 17.40 19.36 -14.69
N PHE A 317 17.96 20.18 -13.87
CA PHE A 317 17.67 20.31 -12.44
C PHE A 317 18.16 21.67 -11.92
N GLU A 318 17.89 21.97 -10.67
CA GLU A 318 18.37 23.18 -10.02
C GLU A 318 19.22 22.84 -8.78
N THR A 319 20.23 23.69 -8.51
CA THR A 319 21.07 23.55 -7.32
C THR A 319 21.17 24.85 -6.55
N LYS A 320 21.34 24.72 -5.24
CA LYS A 320 21.91 25.73 -4.35
C LYS A 320 23.05 25.09 -3.56
N THR A 321 23.99 25.93 -3.11
CA THR A 321 24.99 25.48 -2.15
C THR A 321 25.11 26.52 -1.01
N GLY A 322 25.39 26.01 0.18
CA GLY A 322 25.61 26.84 1.34
C GLY A 322 26.92 26.51 2.05
N TYR A 323 27.51 27.55 2.70
CA TYR A 323 28.74 27.40 3.48
C TYR A 323 29.86 26.71 2.67
N HIS A 324 30.04 27.17 1.44
CA HIS A 324 30.92 26.51 0.47
C HIS A 324 32.37 26.43 0.94
N ASN A 325 32.86 25.21 1.18
CA ASN A 325 34.20 24.95 1.71
C ASN A 325 34.86 23.71 1.11
N GLY A 326 34.40 23.25 -0.07
CA GLY A 326 35.05 22.21 -0.87
C GLY A 326 34.46 20.80 -0.81
N ALA A 327 33.25 20.59 -0.25
CA ALA A 327 32.51 19.41 -0.57
C ALA A 327 32.00 19.48 -2.03
N THR A 328 32.02 18.34 -2.74
CA THR A 328 31.65 18.26 -4.17
C THR A 328 30.30 17.57 -4.36
N LEU A 329 29.67 17.91 -5.48
CA LEU A 329 28.53 17.22 -6.04
C LEU A 329 28.90 16.74 -7.44
N ASP A 330 28.86 15.42 -7.67
CA ASP A 330 29.03 14.84 -9.00
C ASP A 330 27.66 14.37 -9.50
N VAL A 331 27.32 14.69 -10.75
CA VAL A 331 26.04 14.29 -11.35
C VAL A 331 26.32 13.36 -12.52
N MET A 332 25.82 12.12 -12.42
CA MET A 332 26.25 11.03 -13.27
C MET A 332 25.07 10.23 -13.78
N ILE A 333 25.26 9.53 -14.91
CA ILE A 333 24.27 8.62 -15.51
C ILE A 333 24.87 7.21 -15.66
N SER A 334 24.03 6.20 -15.46
CA SER A 334 24.36 4.80 -15.68
C SER A 334 23.30 4.09 -16.53
N THR A 335 23.76 3.18 -17.40
CA THR A 335 22.95 2.26 -18.21
C THR A 335 23.10 0.81 -17.77
N ASP A 336 24.01 0.53 -16.85
CA ASP A 336 24.29 -0.83 -16.32
C ASP A 336 23.95 -0.98 -14.84
N TYR A 337 23.55 0.09 -14.14
CA TYR A 337 23.08 0.02 -12.77
C TYR A 337 21.73 -0.73 -12.71
N ASP A 338 21.57 -1.59 -11.72
CA ASP A 338 20.42 -2.52 -11.58
C ASP A 338 19.45 -2.16 -10.44
N GLY A 339 19.64 -0.99 -9.81
CA GLY A 339 18.83 -0.56 -8.65
C GLY A 339 19.30 -1.16 -7.32
N SER A 340 20.45 -1.83 -7.26
CA SER A 340 20.97 -2.43 -6.03
C SER A 340 21.55 -1.39 -5.05
N ALA A 341 21.77 -1.79 -3.78
CA ALA A 341 22.27 -0.90 -2.73
C ALA A 341 23.76 -0.50 -2.86
N LEU A 342 24.47 -0.94 -3.90
CA LEU A 342 25.91 -0.74 -4.07
C LEU A 342 26.25 -0.05 -5.41
N PRO A 343 25.81 1.21 -5.63
CA PRO A 343 25.96 1.90 -6.92
C PRO A 343 27.40 2.07 -7.35
N TRP A 344 28.37 2.11 -6.44
CA TRP A 344 29.81 2.22 -6.74
C TRP A 344 30.43 0.97 -7.39
N ASN A 345 29.67 -0.11 -7.55
CA ASN A 345 30.09 -1.31 -8.29
C ASN A 345 29.72 -1.24 -9.77
N PHE A 346 29.06 -0.19 -10.24
CA PHE A 346 28.56 -0.02 -11.60
C PHE A 346 29.29 1.11 -12.33
N THR A 347 29.08 1.21 -13.62
CA THR A 347 29.70 2.23 -14.45
C THR A 347 28.85 3.50 -14.48
N TRP A 348 29.44 4.62 -14.11
CA TRP A 348 28.79 5.92 -14.14
C TRP A 348 29.55 6.89 -15.06
N THR A 349 28.83 7.62 -15.89
CA THR A 349 29.38 8.66 -16.77
C THR A 349 28.99 10.03 -16.21
N ASP A 350 29.98 10.91 -16.03
CA ASP A 350 29.74 12.26 -15.54
C ASP A 350 29.01 13.09 -16.63
N LEU A 351 27.94 13.77 -16.20
CA LEU A 351 27.14 14.65 -17.06
C LEU A 351 27.66 16.09 -17.12
N ASN A 352 28.60 16.46 -16.24
CA ASN A 352 29.25 17.78 -16.20
C ASN A 352 28.28 18.98 -16.28
N PRO A 353 27.23 19.06 -15.44
CA PRO A 353 26.28 20.17 -15.45
C PRO A 353 26.86 21.46 -14.92
N ALA A 354 26.17 22.58 -15.14
CA ALA A 354 26.39 23.77 -14.34
C ALA A 354 25.92 23.54 -12.90
N LEU A 355 26.79 23.82 -11.92
CA LEU A 355 26.48 23.64 -10.49
C LEU A 355 26.66 24.96 -9.73
N ALA A 356 25.83 25.17 -8.71
CA ALA A 356 25.92 26.36 -7.86
C ALA A 356 27.28 26.47 -7.21
N ASN A 357 27.79 27.69 -7.16
CA ASN A 357 29.02 28.06 -6.45
C ASN A 357 28.67 29.16 -5.44
N GLY A 358 28.23 28.75 -4.28
CA GLY A 358 27.71 29.67 -3.26
C GLY A 358 28.75 30.31 -2.38
N PRO A 359 28.30 31.19 -1.50
CA PRO A 359 29.18 31.87 -0.54
C PRO A 359 29.72 30.88 0.51
N THR A 360 30.80 31.33 1.20
CA THR A 360 31.46 30.53 2.26
C THR A 360 30.81 30.68 3.63
N ASP A 361 29.93 31.66 3.82
CA ASP A 361 29.34 32.06 5.11
C ASP A 361 27.80 32.08 5.14
N ASP A 362 27.16 31.76 4.01
CA ASP A 362 25.70 31.68 3.90
C ASP A 362 25.29 30.70 2.78
N TYR A 363 24.00 30.60 2.48
CA TYR A 363 23.45 29.94 1.31
C TYR A 363 23.42 30.84 0.08
N SER A 364 23.50 30.27 -1.12
CA SER A 364 23.20 30.98 -2.38
C SER A 364 21.85 31.67 -2.28
N ALA A 365 21.72 32.89 -2.76
CA ALA A 365 20.45 33.61 -2.77
C ALA A 365 19.44 32.94 -3.72
N GLU A 366 19.91 32.56 -4.92
CA GLU A 366 19.08 32.02 -5.98
C GLU A 366 19.45 30.57 -6.29
N TRP A 367 18.48 29.84 -6.82
CA TRP A 367 18.70 28.54 -7.44
C TRP A 367 19.44 28.71 -8.77
N LEU A 368 20.40 27.86 -9.05
CA LEU A 368 21.09 27.80 -10.33
C LEU A 368 20.60 26.60 -11.13
N ALA A 369 20.04 26.85 -12.33
CA ALA A 369 19.68 25.81 -13.26
C ALA A 369 20.95 25.12 -13.81
N SER A 370 20.91 23.79 -13.93
CA SER A 370 21.98 22.95 -14.49
C SER A 370 22.29 23.27 -15.97
N GLY A 371 21.36 23.95 -16.65
CA GLY A 371 21.32 24.00 -18.10
C GLY A 371 20.76 22.69 -18.68
N ASP A 372 20.55 22.71 -20.00
CA ASP A 372 20.05 21.56 -20.76
C ASP A 372 21.16 20.54 -20.99
N ILE A 373 20.97 19.32 -20.49
CA ILE A 373 21.92 18.22 -20.64
C ILE A 373 21.33 17.22 -21.64
N ASP A 374 21.96 17.10 -22.80
CA ASP A 374 21.52 16.22 -23.89
C ASP A 374 21.71 14.76 -23.53
N LEU A 375 20.63 14.00 -23.44
CA LEU A 375 20.62 12.56 -23.22
C LEU A 375 20.30 11.74 -24.51
N SER A 376 20.29 12.35 -25.70
CA SER A 376 19.95 11.70 -26.97
C SER A 376 20.85 10.52 -27.36
N SER A 377 22.03 10.40 -26.74
CA SER A 377 22.93 9.25 -26.89
C SER A 377 22.49 8.00 -26.10
N TYR A 378 21.50 8.13 -25.20
CA TYR A 378 20.97 7.06 -24.38
C TYR A 378 19.59 6.64 -24.91
N ASN A 379 19.40 5.36 -25.22
CA ASN A 379 18.19 4.80 -25.81
C ASN A 379 17.70 3.53 -25.06
N SER A 380 17.94 3.48 -23.77
CA SER A 380 17.60 2.39 -22.88
C SER A 380 17.19 2.92 -21.52
N THR A 381 16.86 2.06 -20.60
CA THR A 381 16.68 2.44 -19.20
C THR A 381 17.98 3.01 -18.63
N VAL A 382 17.87 4.16 -17.94
CA VAL A 382 18.97 4.84 -17.28
C VAL A 382 18.62 5.16 -15.81
N TYR A 383 19.67 5.38 -15.03
CA TYR A 383 19.58 5.98 -13.70
C TYR A 383 20.46 7.21 -13.66
N ILE A 384 20.02 8.27 -12.99
CA ILE A 384 20.81 9.47 -12.73
C ILE A 384 21.14 9.53 -11.25
N ALA A 385 22.40 9.80 -10.94
CA ALA A 385 22.88 9.89 -9.57
C ALA A 385 23.48 11.27 -9.26
N PHE A 386 23.16 11.77 -8.09
CA PHE A 386 23.75 12.91 -7.43
C PHE A 386 24.63 12.40 -6.30
N LYS A 387 25.95 12.44 -6.50
CA LYS A 387 26.91 11.92 -5.53
C LYS A 387 27.53 13.08 -4.75
N TYR A 388 27.21 13.16 -3.47
CA TYR A 388 27.85 14.07 -2.53
C TYR A 388 29.15 13.49 -2.01
N THR A 389 30.22 14.29 -1.99
CA THR A 389 31.50 13.92 -1.36
C THR A 389 31.99 15.04 -0.45
N GLY A 390 32.11 14.73 0.84
CA GLY A 390 32.51 15.68 1.88
C GLY A 390 33.31 15.07 3.01
N SER A 391 33.60 15.88 4.03
CA SER A 391 34.37 15.50 5.22
C SER A 391 34.07 16.47 6.35
N ASP A 392 33.91 15.96 7.57
CA ASP A 392 33.86 16.80 8.79
C ASP A 392 34.93 16.42 9.81
N GLY A 393 35.97 15.69 9.41
CA GLY A 393 37.15 15.37 10.21
C GLY A 393 38.14 16.52 10.32
N ALA A 394 39.45 16.22 10.20
CA ALA A 394 40.52 17.22 10.28
C ALA A 394 40.47 18.25 9.15
N THR A 395 40.06 17.82 7.94
CA THR A 395 39.84 18.73 6.80
C THR A 395 38.32 18.91 6.63
N LYS A 396 37.85 20.12 6.94
CA LYS A 396 36.43 20.48 6.80
C LYS A 396 36.06 20.70 5.33
N LYS A 397 35.24 19.83 4.78
CA LYS A 397 34.57 19.96 3.49
C LYS A 397 33.08 19.66 3.69
N THR A 398 32.40 20.62 4.29
CA THR A 398 31.04 20.46 4.81
C THR A 398 30.03 21.31 4.05
N SER A 399 30.39 21.80 2.84
CA SER A 399 29.40 22.50 2.00
C SER A 399 28.09 21.78 1.99
N THR A 400 26.99 22.50 2.13
CA THR A 400 25.66 21.96 1.98
C THR A 400 25.22 22.08 0.53
N TRP A 401 24.82 20.98 -0.08
CA TRP A 401 24.23 20.93 -1.41
C TRP A 401 22.74 20.71 -1.35
N LEU A 402 21.99 21.45 -2.16
CA LEU A 402 20.55 21.37 -2.32
C LEU A 402 20.26 21.09 -3.79
N ILE A 403 19.30 20.19 -4.05
CA ILE A 403 18.84 19.82 -5.38
C ILE A 403 17.32 19.92 -5.41
N ASP A 404 16.80 20.46 -6.52
CA ASP A 404 15.38 20.62 -6.76
C ASP A 404 15.06 20.56 -8.26
N ASN A 405 13.77 20.46 -8.60
CA ASN A 405 13.26 20.51 -9.97
C ASN A 405 13.99 19.58 -10.95
N VAL A 406 14.19 18.34 -10.52
CA VAL A 406 14.83 17.29 -11.35
C VAL A 406 13.87 16.91 -12.48
N ASN A 407 14.27 17.09 -13.75
CA ASN A 407 13.39 16.94 -14.88
C ASN A 407 14.09 16.26 -16.07
N ILE A 408 13.38 15.36 -16.75
CA ILE A 408 13.76 14.88 -18.08
C ILE A 408 12.59 15.09 -19.02
N ASP A 409 12.79 15.80 -20.10
CA ASP A 409 11.76 16.17 -21.05
C ASP A 409 12.24 16.01 -22.48
N GLU A 410 11.31 15.97 -23.44
CA GLU A 410 11.68 16.07 -24.84
C GLU A 410 12.09 17.52 -25.18
N SER A 411 13.20 17.67 -25.90
CA SER A 411 13.60 19.00 -26.43
C SER A 411 12.45 19.60 -27.25
N SER A 412 11.94 20.75 -26.84
CA SER A 412 11.04 21.52 -27.70
C SER A 412 11.79 21.90 -28.98
N LYS A 413 11.36 21.32 -30.12
CA LYS A 413 11.90 21.66 -31.45
C LYS A 413 11.57 23.07 -31.85
#